data_7396d2b452d64157f1903f42d0901fcf
#
_entry.id   7396d2b452d64157f1903f42d0901fcf
#
_cell.length_a   1.000
_cell.length_b   1.000
_cell.length_c   1.000
_cell.angle_alpha   90.00
_cell.angle_beta   90.00
_cell.angle_gamma   90.00
#
_symmetry.space_group_name_H-M   'P 1'
#
loop_
_entity.id
_entity.type
_entity.pdbx_description
1 polymer ?
#
loop_
_entity_poly.entity_id
_entity_poly.type
_entity_poly.pdbx_seq_one_letter_code
_entity_poly.pdbx_strand_id
1 'polypeptide(L)'
;MNKKINLNFLIFLLFLVIFPNFNNAKEILIYADSISYDEEENIIAKGNAKVFQENKLILSDLIIVNKIDEKIILPSKFTFKDEGDNFFQGENGYFLKNLEFAEFDNPRIRLRDGSRLIGKKLKRDGKIDIISKGVYTPCNSRIKIGSFICPTWQLEGEKILHDNEKLFLYQKHSKMRVLNTPVFYVPYIVTPSPLRKD
;
A
#
# COMPACT_ATOMS: atom_id res chain seq x y z
N MET A 1 -56.66 -14.41 -25.92
CA MET A 1 -56.38 -13.78 -24.61
C MET A 1 -55.30 -12.70 -24.79
N ASN A 2 -55.74 -11.46 -25.11
CA ASN A 2 -54.79 -10.33 -25.30
C ASN A 2 -54.43 -9.73 -23.91
N LYS A 3 -53.24 -10.08 -23.42
CA LYS A 3 -52.68 -9.41 -22.24
C LYS A 3 -52.28 -7.97 -22.62
N LYS A 4 -53.09 -6.99 -22.23
CA LYS A 4 -52.68 -5.57 -22.30
C LYS A 4 -51.48 -5.36 -21.41
N ILE A 5 -50.31 -5.18 -22.01
CA ILE A 5 -49.10 -4.79 -21.30
C ILE A 5 -49.34 -3.38 -20.71
N ASN A 6 -49.18 -3.24 -19.42
CA ASN A 6 -49.46 -1.99 -18.72
C ASN A 6 -48.41 -0.97 -19.17
N LEU A 7 -48.83 0.11 -19.81
CA LEU A 7 -47.97 1.18 -20.33
C LEU A 7 -47.03 1.74 -19.26
N ASN A 8 -47.49 1.82 -18.02
CA ASN A 8 -46.70 2.25 -16.88
C ASN A 8 -45.55 1.28 -16.52
N PHE A 9 -45.76 -0.04 -16.77
CA PHE A 9 -44.72 -1.05 -16.57
C PHE A 9 -43.63 -0.95 -17.66
N LEU A 10 -44.04 -0.65 -18.91
CA LEU A 10 -43.10 -0.44 -20.01
C LEU A 10 -42.27 0.83 -19.81
N ILE A 11 -42.86 1.92 -19.29
CA ILE A 11 -42.17 3.18 -18.96
C ILE A 11 -41.19 2.95 -17.81
N PHE A 12 -41.58 2.18 -16.78
CA PHE A 12 -40.69 1.82 -15.65
C PHE A 12 -39.50 0.97 -16.12
N LEU A 13 -39.71 0.03 -17.02
CA LEU A 13 -38.63 -0.79 -17.61
C LEU A 13 -37.69 0.07 -18.46
N LEU A 14 -38.23 1.01 -19.24
CA LEU A 14 -37.45 1.96 -20.03
C LEU A 14 -36.58 2.87 -19.17
N PHE A 15 -37.10 3.31 -17.99
CA PHE A 15 -36.37 4.14 -17.03
C PHE A 15 -35.20 3.40 -16.39
N LEU A 16 -35.32 2.08 -16.20
CA LEU A 16 -34.27 1.22 -15.65
C LEU A 16 -33.06 1.04 -16.58
N VAL A 17 -33.29 1.12 -17.91
CA VAL A 17 -32.24 0.96 -18.94
C VAL A 17 -31.46 2.25 -19.19
N ILE A 18 -32.00 3.42 -18.80
CA ILE A 18 -31.42 4.74 -19.11
C ILE A 18 -30.47 5.25 -18.00
N PHE A 19 -30.34 4.55 -16.85
CA PHE A 19 -29.30 4.93 -15.88
C PHE A 19 -27.94 4.43 -16.39
N PRO A 20 -27.10 5.30 -16.96
CA PRO A 20 -25.72 4.91 -17.24
C PRO A 20 -25.06 4.60 -15.90
N ASN A 21 -24.51 3.40 -15.78
CA ASN A 21 -23.56 3.12 -14.73
C ASN A 21 -22.38 4.07 -14.95
N PHE A 22 -22.35 5.17 -14.21
CA PHE A 22 -21.16 6.02 -14.11
C PHE A 22 -20.08 5.19 -13.41
N ASN A 23 -19.33 4.42 -14.21
CA ASN A 23 -18.04 3.94 -13.78
C ASN A 23 -17.16 5.18 -13.62
N ASN A 24 -17.04 5.69 -12.40
CA ASN A 24 -16.06 6.70 -12.06
C ASN A 24 -14.67 6.06 -12.21
N ALA A 25 -14.11 6.13 -13.42
CA ALA A 25 -12.70 5.83 -13.63
C ALA A 25 -11.92 6.83 -12.78
N LYS A 26 -11.17 6.34 -11.79
CA LYS A 26 -10.33 7.19 -10.95
C LYS A 26 -9.22 7.77 -11.80
N GLU A 27 -9.18 9.10 -11.89
CA GLU A 27 -8.19 9.82 -12.67
C GLU A 27 -6.79 9.63 -12.08
N ILE A 28 -5.81 9.33 -12.94
CA ILE A 28 -4.40 9.22 -12.60
C ILE A 28 -3.68 10.40 -13.26
N LEU A 29 -3.05 11.24 -12.45
CA LEU A 29 -2.23 12.37 -12.91
C LEU A 29 -0.75 12.00 -12.81
N ILE A 30 -0.03 12.16 -13.94
CA ILE A 30 1.40 11.83 -14.04
C ILE A 30 2.18 13.11 -14.36
N TYR A 31 3.22 13.37 -13.57
CA TYR A 31 4.17 14.48 -13.76
C TYR A 31 5.58 13.90 -13.77
N ALA A 32 6.44 14.40 -14.66
CA ALA A 32 7.85 14.03 -14.70
C ALA A 32 8.64 15.09 -15.50
N ASP A 33 9.96 15.07 -15.39
CA ASP A 33 10.82 15.92 -16.22
C ASP A 33 10.74 15.53 -17.71
N SER A 34 10.52 14.23 -17.99
CA SER A 34 10.35 13.68 -19.33
C SER A 34 9.30 12.58 -19.35
N ILE A 35 8.39 12.64 -20.32
CA ILE A 35 7.37 11.61 -20.55
C ILE A 35 7.52 11.12 -21.99
N SER A 36 7.61 9.81 -22.16
CA SER A 36 7.69 9.12 -23.47
C SER A 36 6.81 7.89 -23.49
N TYR A 37 6.62 7.31 -24.67
CA TYR A 37 5.92 6.04 -24.85
C TYR A 37 6.91 5.00 -25.38
N ASP A 38 6.75 3.75 -24.99
CA ASP A 38 7.46 2.63 -25.58
C ASP A 38 6.67 2.00 -26.74
N GLU A 39 7.20 0.92 -27.32
CA GLU A 39 6.57 0.20 -28.43
C GLU A 39 5.23 -0.46 -28.06
N GLU A 40 5.00 -0.71 -26.76
CA GLU A 40 3.78 -1.29 -26.21
C GLU A 40 2.79 -0.20 -25.72
N GLU A 41 3.03 1.06 -26.05
CA GLU A 41 2.25 2.22 -25.60
C GLU A 41 2.24 2.44 -24.07
N ASN A 42 3.19 1.85 -23.33
CA ASN A 42 3.38 2.17 -21.93
C ASN A 42 3.89 3.61 -21.77
N ILE A 43 3.38 4.30 -20.75
CA ILE A 43 3.89 5.63 -20.41
C ILE A 43 5.16 5.45 -19.57
N ILE A 44 6.27 6.03 -20.02
CA ILE A 44 7.54 6.07 -19.31
C ILE A 44 7.77 7.49 -18.81
N ALA A 45 7.68 7.69 -17.50
CA ALA A 45 7.92 8.96 -16.82
C ALA A 45 9.29 8.91 -16.13
N LYS A 46 10.21 9.80 -16.52
CA LYS A 46 11.59 9.86 -16.03
C LYS A 46 11.91 11.21 -15.41
N GLY A 47 12.67 11.19 -14.33
CA GLY A 47 13.13 12.36 -13.59
C GLY A 47 12.01 12.97 -12.73
N ASN A 48 12.19 13.01 -11.42
CA ASN A 48 11.23 13.56 -10.47
C ASN A 48 9.78 13.10 -10.72
N ALA A 49 9.61 11.86 -11.18
CA ALA A 49 8.33 11.34 -11.60
C ALA A 49 7.36 11.21 -10.42
N LYS A 50 6.12 11.66 -10.61
CA LYS A 50 5.05 11.68 -9.62
C LYS A 50 3.77 11.12 -10.23
N VAL A 51 3.12 10.25 -9.50
CA VAL A 51 1.79 9.76 -9.83
C VAL A 51 0.85 10.10 -8.68
N PHE A 52 -0.20 10.85 -9.00
CA PHE A 52 -1.28 11.17 -8.07
C PHE A 52 -2.52 10.40 -8.46
N GLN A 53 -3.17 9.83 -7.48
CA GLN A 53 -4.49 9.23 -7.62
C GLN A 53 -5.27 9.48 -6.32
N GLU A 54 -6.27 10.35 -6.37
CA GLU A 54 -6.99 10.81 -5.19
C GLU A 54 -6.04 11.38 -4.12
N ASN A 55 -6.02 10.78 -2.91
CA ASN A 55 -5.14 11.18 -1.81
C ASN A 55 -3.85 10.33 -1.73
N LYS A 56 -3.55 9.56 -2.78
CA LYS A 56 -2.36 8.72 -2.88
C LYS A 56 -1.32 9.39 -3.77
N LEU A 57 -0.05 9.23 -3.41
CA LEU A 57 1.08 9.81 -4.14
C LEU A 57 2.23 8.83 -4.24
N ILE A 58 2.70 8.58 -5.46
CA ILE A 58 3.95 7.85 -5.72
C ILE A 58 5.00 8.83 -6.22
N LEU A 59 6.21 8.72 -5.70
CA LEU A 59 7.40 9.48 -6.12
C LEU A 59 8.50 8.49 -6.48
N SER A 60 9.12 8.65 -7.65
CA SER A 60 10.26 7.85 -8.10
C SER A 60 11.04 8.60 -9.19
N ASP A 61 12.26 8.17 -9.49
CA ASP A 61 13.02 8.69 -10.63
C ASP A 61 12.56 8.06 -11.97
N LEU A 62 11.94 6.87 -11.90
CA LEU A 62 11.40 6.17 -13.06
C LEU A 62 10.09 5.48 -12.71
N ILE A 63 9.05 5.80 -13.46
CA ILE A 63 7.74 5.17 -13.36
C ILE A 63 7.31 4.73 -14.76
N ILE A 64 6.87 3.48 -14.88
CA ILE A 64 6.31 2.93 -16.10
C ILE A 64 4.84 2.58 -15.84
N VAL A 65 3.93 3.13 -16.64
CA VAL A 65 2.49 2.90 -16.49
C VAL A 65 1.97 2.13 -17.70
N ASN A 66 1.56 0.90 -17.46
CA ASN A 66 0.83 0.10 -18.42
C ASN A 66 -0.68 0.35 -18.25
N LYS A 67 -1.31 0.93 -19.27
CA LYS A 67 -2.73 1.30 -19.23
C LYS A 67 -3.65 0.08 -19.39
N ILE A 68 -3.21 -0.94 -20.13
CA ILE A 68 -4.00 -2.14 -20.42
C ILE A 68 -4.17 -2.96 -19.14
N ASP A 69 -3.08 -3.18 -18.41
CA ASP A 69 -3.06 -3.97 -17.18
C ASP A 69 -3.37 -3.13 -15.92
N GLU A 70 -3.62 -1.82 -16.07
CA GLU A 70 -3.74 -0.87 -14.95
C GLU A 70 -2.58 -1.00 -13.95
N LYS A 71 -1.36 -1.19 -14.47
CA LYS A 71 -0.16 -1.50 -13.70
C LYS A 71 0.81 -0.35 -13.70
N ILE A 72 1.26 0.05 -12.51
CA ILE A 72 2.34 1.01 -12.32
C ILE A 72 3.56 0.23 -11.86
N ILE A 73 4.63 0.27 -12.65
CA ILE A 73 5.89 -0.44 -12.41
C ILE A 73 6.93 0.56 -11.94
N LEU A 74 7.65 0.23 -10.89
CA LEU A 74 8.65 1.04 -10.21
C LEU A 74 9.98 0.28 -10.14
N PRO A 75 10.81 0.35 -11.18
CA PRO A 75 12.06 -0.43 -11.24
C PRO A 75 13.14 0.07 -10.27
N SER A 76 13.03 1.31 -9.80
CA SER A 76 13.96 1.96 -8.90
C SER A 76 13.37 2.18 -7.51
N LYS A 77 14.10 2.90 -6.66
CA LYS A 77 13.60 3.34 -5.35
C LYS A 77 12.42 4.29 -5.52
N PHE A 78 11.44 4.13 -4.67
CA PHE A 78 10.25 4.96 -4.67
C PHE A 78 9.77 5.27 -3.26
N THR A 79 8.93 6.29 -3.16
CA THR A 79 8.13 6.60 -1.97
C THR A 79 6.65 6.60 -2.36
N PHE A 80 5.83 5.92 -1.58
CA PHE A 80 4.39 5.91 -1.71
C PHE A 80 3.75 6.45 -0.43
N LYS A 81 2.85 7.41 -0.57
CA LYS A 81 2.00 7.92 0.51
C LYS A 81 0.58 7.44 0.26
N ASP A 82 -0.01 6.76 1.23
CA ASP A 82 -1.40 6.29 1.15
C ASP A 82 -2.40 7.30 1.73
N GLU A 83 -3.69 6.99 1.61
CA GLU A 83 -4.79 7.82 2.13
C GLU A 83 -4.74 8.02 3.66
N GLY A 84 -4.15 7.08 4.39
CA GLY A 84 -4.00 7.10 5.85
C GLY A 84 -2.82 7.92 6.33
N ASP A 85 -2.13 8.67 5.45
CA ASP A 85 -0.88 9.37 5.74
C ASP A 85 0.27 8.45 6.17
N ASN A 86 0.24 7.18 5.79
CA ASN A 86 1.35 6.28 5.94
C ASN A 86 2.33 6.45 4.78
N PHE A 87 3.63 6.37 5.08
CA PHE A 87 4.69 6.47 4.09
C PHE A 87 5.37 5.13 3.91
N PHE A 88 5.43 4.68 2.67
CA PHE A 88 6.09 3.46 2.24
C PHE A 88 7.27 3.83 1.36
N GLN A 89 8.40 3.24 1.61
CA GLN A 89 9.57 3.27 0.73
C GLN A 89 9.89 1.84 0.33
N GLY A 90 10.29 1.66 -0.91
CA GLY A 90 10.66 0.36 -1.45
C GLY A 90 11.45 0.50 -2.73
N GLU A 91 11.72 -0.63 -3.36
CA GLU A 91 12.36 -0.73 -4.65
C GLU A 91 11.85 -1.96 -5.40
N ASN A 92 12.03 -2.00 -6.73
CA ASN A 92 11.63 -3.13 -7.57
C ASN A 92 10.19 -3.57 -7.32
N GLY A 93 9.25 -2.66 -7.52
CA GLY A 93 7.87 -2.93 -7.18
C GLY A 93 6.88 -2.62 -8.28
N TYR A 94 5.65 -2.96 -8.01
CA TYR A 94 4.51 -2.58 -8.83
C TYR A 94 3.26 -2.36 -7.99
N PHE A 95 2.35 -1.58 -8.56
CA PHE A 95 1.00 -1.38 -8.05
C PHE A 95 -0.02 -1.74 -9.13
N LEU A 96 -1.19 -2.23 -8.71
CA LEU A 96 -2.33 -2.60 -9.56
C LEU A 96 -3.63 -2.05 -8.97
N LYS A 97 -4.65 -1.94 -9.82
CA LYS A 97 -6.05 -1.67 -9.44
C LYS A 97 -6.16 -0.52 -8.44
N ASN A 98 -5.97 0.69 -8.90
CA ASN A 98 -6.11 1.88 -8.08
C ASN A 98 -5.20 1.92 -6.83
N LEU A 99 -3.99 1.34 -6.95
CA LEU A 99 -2.99 1.27 -5.88
C LEU A 99 -3.44 0.44 -4.65
N GLU A 100 -4.41 -0.45 -4.84
CA GLU A 100 -4.90 -1.34 -3.78
C GLU A 100 -4.06 -2.62 -3.66
N PHE A 101 -3.44 -3.04 -4.75
CA PHE A 101 -2.54 -4.20 -4.78
C PHE A 101 -1.12 -3.72 -5.06
N ALA A 102 -0.18 -4.24 -4.33
CA ALA A 102 1.24 -3.90 -4.51
C ALA A 102 2.13 -5.06 -4.10
N GLU A 103 3.28 -5.13 -4.76
CA GLU A 103 4.38 -5.99 -4.32
C GLU A 103 5.69 -5.26 -4.58
N PHE A 104 6.57 -5.21 -3.57
CA PHE A 104 7.87 -4.55 -3.70
C PHE A 104 8.88 -5.04 -2.66
N ASP A 105 10.14 -4.81 -2.95
CA ASP A 105 11.26 -5.23 -2.14
C ASP A 105 11.69 -4.16 -1.12
N ASN A 106 12.34 -4.62 -0.05
CA ASN A 106 12.96 -3.80 0.99
C ASN A 106 12.03 -2.72 1.58
N PRO A 107 10.78 -3.08 1.96
CA PRO A 107 9.82 -2.12 2.49
C PRO A 107 10.35 -1.44 3.76
N ARG A 108 10.20 -0.11 3.80
CA ARG A 108 10.37 0.74 4.98
C ARG A 108 9.10 1.57 5.12
N ILE A 109 8.34 1.29 6.15
CA ILE A 109 7.03 1.91 6.37
C ILE A 109 7.11 2.77 7.62
N ARG A 110 6.62 3.99 7.51
CA ARG A 110 6.34 4.85 8.65
C ARG A 110 4.84 5.09 8.69
N LEU A 111 4.21 4.59 9.72
CA LEU A 111 2.79 4.81 9.96
C LEU A 111 2.55 6.24 10.49
N ARG A 112 1.33 6.73 10.36
CA ARG A 112 0.94 8.09 10.77
C ARG A 112 1.25 8.39 12.24
N ASP A 113 1.19 7.41 13.12
CA ASP A 113 1.54 7.53 14.55
C ASP A 113 3.05 7.55 14.83
N GLY A 114 3.87 7.42 13.79
CA GLY A 114 5.33 7.39 13.87
C GLY A 114 5.93 6.01 14.09
N SER A 115 5.12 4.96 14.30
CA SER A 115 5.62 3.58 14.35
C SER A 115 6.21 3.15 13.01
N ARG A 116 7.08 2.16 13.03
CA ARG A 116 7.86 1.75 11.86
C ARG A 116 7.81 0.26 11.65
N LEU A 117 7.71 -0.10 10.37
CA LEU A 117 7.81 -1.46 9.87
C LEU A 117 8.89 -1.49 8.80
N ILE A 118 9.74 -2.49 8.84
CA ILE A 118 10.71 -2.79 7.79
C ILE A 118 10.64 -4.27 7.47
N GLY A 119 11.09 -4.68 6.29
CA GLY A 119 11.10 -6.09 5.91
C GLY A 119 11.88 -6.36 4.64
N LYS A 120 11.84 -7.61 4.19
CA LYS A 120 12.46 -8.03 2.92
C LYS A 120 11.56 -7.78 1.73
N LYS A 121 10.27 -8.08 1.87
CA LYS A 121 9.28 -7.98 0.81
C LYS A 121 7.93 -7.61 1.41
N LEU A 122 7.21 -6.73 0.72
CA LEU A 122 5.82 -6.41 1.04
C LEU A 122 4.92 -6.90 -0.08
N LYS A 123 3.79 -7.47 0.31
CA LYS A 123 2.65 -7.71 -0.55
C LYS A 123 1.43 -7.04 0.07
N ARG A 124 0.80 -6.13 -0.68
CA ARG A 124 -0.47 -5.50 -0.31
C ARG A 124 -1.61 -6.18 -1.05
N ASP A 125 -2.69 -6.44 -0.35
CA ASP A 125 -3.94 -6.96 -0.88
C ASP A 125 -5.08 -6.18 -0.22
N GLY A 126 -5.57 -5.15 -0.91
CA GLY A 126 -6.55 -4.21 -0.39
C GLY A 126 -6.07 -3.51 0.88
N LYS A 127 -6.70 -3.81 2.00
CA LYS A 127 -6.37 -3.23 3.32
C LYS A 127 -5.36 -4.03 4.12
N ILE A 128 -4.81 -5.11 3.56
CA ILE A 128 -3.89 -6.01 4.26
C ILE A 128 -2.49 -5.87 3.68
N ASP A 129 -1.53 -5.55 4.53
CA ASP A 129 -0.10 -5.55 4.20
C ASP A 129 0.56 -6.79 4.81
N ILE A 130 1.23 -7.57 3.98
CA ILE A 130 1.99 -8.75 4.39
C ILE A 130 3.47 -8.47 4.19
N ILE A 131 4.23 -8.47 5.28
CA ILE A 131 5.65 -8.17 5.28
C ILE A 131 6.41 -9.42 5.69
N SER A 132 7.31 -9.88 4.83
CA SER A 132 8.19 -11.03 5.12
C SER A 132 9.46 -10.57 5.82
N LYS A 133 9.92 -11.35 6.81
CA LYS A 133 11.09 -11.05 7.64
C LYS A 133 11.01 -9.62 8.18
N GLY A 134 9.88 -9.33 8.83
CA GLY A 134 9.52 -7.99 9.25
C GLY A 134 10.04 -7.65 10.63
N VAL A 135 10.31 -6.37 10.83
CA VAL A 135 10.59 -5.77 12.14
C VAL A 135 9.61 -4.64 12.38
N TYR A 136 8.97 -4.66 13.51
CA TYR A 136 8.03 -3.65 13.96
C TYR A 136 8.53 -2.97 15.22
N THR A 137 8.40 -1.65 15.29
CA THR A 137 8.61 -0.86 16.50
C THR A 137 7.68 0.34 16.56
N PRO A 138 6.90 0.52 17.64
CA PRO A 138 6.14 1.74 17.88
C PRO A 138 7.03 2.84 18.48
N CYS A 139 8.28 2.52 18.82
CA CYS A 139 9.17 3.42 19.52
C CYS A 139 9.75 4.49 18.59
N ASN A 140 9.47 5.75 18.87
CA ASN A 140 10.08 6.89 18.19
C ASN A 140 11.47 7.21 18.71
N SER A 141 11.78 6.86 19.96
CA SER A 141 13.10 7.06 20.54
C SER A 141 14.12 6.08 19.97
N ARG A 142 15.28 6.61 19.64
CA ARG A 142 16.43 5.83 19.16
C ARG A 142 17.61 6.05 20.07
N ILE A 143 18.18 4.97 20.52
CA ILE A 143 19.35 4.98 21.39
C ILE A 143 20.57 4.60 20.54
N LYS A 144 21.63 5.38 20.69
CA LYS A 144 22.92 5.09 20.06
C LYS A 144 23.73 4.19 20.99
N ILE A 145 24.07 2.99 20.49
CA ILE A 145 24.94 2.04 21.18
C ILE A 145 26.18 1.84 20.31
N GLY A 146 27.30 2.44 20.72
CA GLY A 146 28.48 2.49 19.86
C GLY A 146 28.21 3.22 18.56
N SER A 147 28.43 2.56 17.42
CA SER A 147 28.13 3.06 16.07
C SER A 147 26.70 2.74 15.59
N PHE A 148 25.92 1.99 16.37
CA PHE A 148 24.57 1.57 15.98
C PHE A 148 23.52 2.48 16.59
N ILE A 149 22.46 2.76 15.80
CA ILE A 149 21.25 3.45 16.26
C ILE A 149 20.12 2.43 16.23
N CYS A 150 19.58 2.07 17.37
CA CYS A 150 18.49 1.12 17.49
C CYS A 150 17.28 1.70 18.22
N PRO A 151 16.06 1.22 17.96
CA PRO A 151 14.91 1.53 18.79
C PRO A 151 15.09 0.91 20.18
N THR A 152 14.43 1.48 21.19
CA THR A 152 14.47 0.95 22.57
C THR A 152 13.99 -0.49 22.61
N TRP A 153 12.94 -0.82 21.83
CA TRP A 153 12.47 -2.19 21.67
C TRP A 153 11.86 -2.42 20.28
N GLN A 154 11.87 -3.64 19.83
CA GLN A 154 11.32 -4.07 18.55
C GLN A 154 10.85 -5.52 18.58
N LEU A 155 9.91 -5.85 17.71
CA LEU A 155 9.44 -7.20 17.43
C LEU A 155 9.91 -7.61 16.04
N GLU A 156 10.68 -8.68 15.95
CA GLU A 156 11.12 -9.29 14.70
C GLU A 156 10.25 -10.51 14.42
N GLY A 157 9.59 -10.57 13.29
CA GLY A 157 8.74 -11.68 12.89
C GLY A 157 9.14 -12.25 11.53
N GLU A 158 8.95 -13.54 11.35
CA GLU A 158 9.12 -14.17 10.03
C GLU A 158 8.09 -13.60 9.04
N LYS A 159 6.88 -13.36 9.51
CA LYS A 159 5.79 -12.74 8.77
C LYS A 159 5.02 -11.80 9.67
N ILE A 160 4.85 -10.55 9.22
CA ILE A 160 3.99 -9.55 9.83
C ILE A 160 2.83 -9.30 8.87
N LEU A 161 1.60 -9.43 9.37
CA LEU A 161 0.39 -9.03 8.67
C LEU A 161 -0.16 -7.79 9.39
N HIS A 162 -0.26 -6.67 8.67
CA HIS A 162 -0.89 -5.45 9.15
C HIS A 162 -2.26 -5.32 8.50
N ASP A 163 -3.29 -5.41 9.32
CA ASP A 163 -4.68 -5.21 8.92
C ASP A 163 -5.03 -3.74 9.17
N ASN A 164 -5.07 -2.96 8.09
CA ASN A 164 -5.33 -1.52 8.13
C ASN A 164 -6.80 -1.18 8.42
N GLU A 165 -7.71 -2.15 8.29
CA GLU A 165 -9.13 -1.97 8.61
C GLU A 165 -9.40 -2.24 10.09
N LYS A 166 -8.96 -3.39 10.59
CA LYS A 166 -9.12 -3.78 12.00
C LYS A 166 -8.13 -3.10 12.92
N LEU A 167 -7.08 -2.50 12.36
CA LEU A 167 -5.98 -1.85 13.07
C LEU A 167 -5.26 -2.83 14.03
N PHE A 168 -4.87 -3.99 13.50
CA PHE A 168 -4.07 -4.99 14.21
C PHE A 168 -2.85 -5.41 13.40
N LEU A 169 -1.80 -5.75 14.16
CA LEU A 169 -0.60 -6.40 13.64
C LEU A 169 -0.56 -7.84 14.15
N TYR A 170 -0.54 -8.78 13.23
CA TYR A 170 -0.41 -10.22 13.50
C TYR A 170 1.00 -10.64 13.12
N GLN A 171 1.71 -11.28 14.04
CA GLN A 171 3.10 -11.67 13.81
C GLN A 171 3.29 -13.14 14.14
N LYS A 172 4.03 -13.85 13.28
CA LYS A 172 4.40 -15.25 13.47
C LYS A 172 5.89 -15.37 13.72
N HIS A 173 6.27 -16.31 14.62
CA HIS A 173 7.65 -16.61 14.98
C HIS A 173 8.42 -15.33 15.36
N SER A 174 7.88 -14.59 16.33
CA SER A 174 8.39 -13.28 16.70
C SER A 174 9.41 -13.38 17.84
N LYS A 175 10.47 -12.58 17.72
CA LYS A 175 11.45 -12.34 18.77
C LYS A 175 11.35 -10.89 19.22
N MET A 176 11.20 -10.68 20.50
CA MET A 176 11.30 -9.34 21.08
C MET A 176 12.77 -9.02 21.37
N ARG A 177 13.19 -7.85 20.93
CA ARG A 177 14.50 -7.29 21.28
C ARG A 177 14.35 -6.01 22.09
N VAL A 178 15.17 -5.88 23.11
CA VAL A 178 15.34 -4.64 23.89
C VAL A 178 16.79 -4.22 23.76
N LEU A 179 17.03 -2.97 23.32
CA LEU A 179 18.36 -2.47 23.02
C LEU A 179 19.19 -3.44 22.14
N ASN A 180 18.55 -3.99 21.12
CA ASN A 180 19.10 -4.98 20.20
C ASN A 180 19.43 -6.37 20.79
N THR A 181 19.15 -6.61 22.07
CA THR A 181 19.32 -7.91 22.74
C THR A 181 18.02 -8.70 22.69
N PRO A 182 18.00 -9.95 22.19
CA PRO A 182 16.81 -10.79 22.21
C PRO A 182 16.46 -11.17 23.65
N VAL A 183 15.21 -10.90 24.08
CA VAL A 183 14.77 -11.14 25.45
C VAL A 183 13.79 -12.30 25.53
N PHE A 184 12.91 -12.48 24.54
CA PHE A 184 12.01 -13.64 24.49
C PHE A 184 11.53 -13.92 23.06
N TYR A 185 10.98 -15.12 22.88
CA TYR A 185 10.38 -15.60 21.63
C TYR A 185 8.90 -15.94 21.86
N VAL A 186 8.07 -15.57 20.87
CA VAL A 186 6.63 -15.85 20.86
C VAL A 186 6.26 -16.47 19.51
N PRO A 187 5.66 -17.67 19.48
CA PRO A 187 5.26 -18.30 18.21
C PRO A 187 4.22 -17.50 17.44
N TYR A 188 3.32 -16.81 18.15
CA TYR A 188 2.30 -15.96 17.58
C TYR A 188 1.94 -14.84 18.54
N ILE A 189 1.89 -13.62 18.03
CA ILE A 189 1.48 -12.43 18.80
C ILE A 189 0.56 -11.55 17.96
N VAL A 190 -0.43 -10.96 18.62
CA VAL A 190 -1.31 -9.94 18.05
C VAL A 190 -1.12 -8.68 18.88
N THR A 191 -0.79 -7.59 18.19
CA THR A 191 -0.67 -6.28 18.82
C THR A 191 -1.65 -5.30 18.16
N PRO A 192 -2.37 -4.48 18.93
CA PRO A 192 -3.15 -3.41 18.33
C PRO A 192 -2.20 -2.46 17.59
N SER A 193 -2.64 -1.95 16.44
CA SER A 193 -1.95 -0.83 15.81
C SER A 193 -2.09 0.40 16.72
N PRO A 194 -1.04 1.19 16.90
CA PRO A 194 -1.12 2.42 17.71
C PRO A 194 -2.15 3.44 17.20
N LEU A 195 -2.63 3.28 15.96
CA LEU A 195 -3.70 4.09 15.37
C LEU A 195 -5.10 3.71 15.88
N ARG A 196 -5.23 2.56 16.54
CA ARG A 196 -6.49 2.12 17.12
C ARG A 196 -6.81 2.97 18.34
N LYS A 197 -7.92 3.70 18.25
CA LYS A 197 -8.54 4.35 19.41
C LYS A 197 -9.51 3.34 20.02
N ASP A 198 -9.31 3.03 21.28
CA ASP A 198 -10.29 2.25 22.07
C ASP A 198 -11.57 3.08 22.28
#